data_568689181d2227277197881ea37754cf
#
_entry.id   568689181d2227277197881ea37754cf
#
_cell.length_a   1.000
_cell.length_b   1.000
_cell.length_c   1.000
_cell.angle_alpha   90.00
_cell.angle_beta   90.00
_cell.angle_gamma   90.00
#
_symmetry.space_group_name_H-M   'P 1'
#
loop_
_entity.id
_entity.type
_entity.pdbx_description
1 polymer ?
#
loop_
_entity_poly.entity_id
_entity_poly.type
_entity_poly.pdbx_seq_one_letter_code
_entity_poly.pdbx_strand_id
1 'polypeptide(L)'
;MSQPELVELRKQLKDMLESGIIKPAKSPYGVPVLFQKKVDGSLRLCCDYRALNKITVKNKYPIPLVADCFDRLSGANYFTKIDLRSGYW
;
A
#
# COMPACT_ATOMS: atom_id res chain seq x y z
N MET A 1 5.82 8.56 -18.61
CA MET A 1 5.21 9.41 -17.56
C MET A 1 5.18 10.85 -18.05
N SER A 2 4.06 11.53 -17.97
CA SER A 2 3.91 12.92 -18.42
C SER A 2 4.64 13.91 -17.49
N GLN A 3 4.89 15.13 -17.96
CA GLN A 3 5.54 16.17 -17.13
C GLN A 3 4.76 16.49 -15.84
N PRO A 4 3.43 16.67 -15.88
CA PRO A 4 2.64 16.87 -14.66
C PRO A 4 2.75 15.71 -13.66
N GLU A 5 2.81 14.48 -14.15
CA GLU A 5 2.99 13.29 -13.31
C GLU A 5 4.38 13.23 -12.68
N LEU A 6 5.43 13.63 -13.41
CA LEU A 6 6.80 13.72 -12.86
C LEU A 6 6.91 14.76 -11.76
N VAL A 7 6.26 15.91 -11.92
CA VAL A 7 6.22 16.96 -10.89
C VAL A 7 5.52 16.44 -9.63
N GLU A 8 4.39 15.79 -9.80
CA GLU A 8 3.63 15.19 -8.68
C GLU A 8 4.41 14.06 -8.00
N LEU A 9 5.12 13.23 -8.77
CA LEU A 9 5.98 12.18 -8.24
C LEU A 9 7.08 12.76 -7.35
N ARG A 10 7.78 13.78 -7.80
CA ARG A 10 8.82 14.44 -7.03
C ARG A 10 8.28 15.03 -5.73
N LYS A 11 7.12 15.66 -5.80
CA LYS A 11 6.44 16.21 -4.63
C LYS A 11 6.10 15.14 -3.60
N GLN A 12 5.42 14.07 -4.04
CA GLN A 12 5.02 12.97 -3.15
C GLN A 12 6.23 12.24 -2.55
N LEU A 13 7.28 11.98 -3.35
CA LEU A 13 8.51 11.38 -2.84
C LEU A 13 9.20 12.27 -1.80
N LYS A 14 9.25 13.56 -2.03
CA LYS A 14 9.81 14.52 -1.07
C LYS A 14 9.04 14.49 0.25
N ASP A 15 7.72 14.56 0.18
CA ASP A 15 6.85 14.53 1.37
C ASP A 15 7.02 13.21 2.16
N MET A 16 7.13 12.08 1.48
CA MET A 16 7.35 10.78 2.12
C MET A 16 8.75 10.64 2.74
N LEU A 17 9.77 11.21 2.11
CA LEU A 17 11.13 11.24 2.66
C LEU A 17 11.20 12.14 3.90
N GLU A 18 10.62 13.32 3.85
CA GLU A 18 10.59 14.26 4.97
C GLU A 18 9.78 13.73 6.17
N SER A 19 8.72 13.00 5.92
CA SER A 19 7.91 12.36 6.96
C SER A 19 8.50 11.05 7.50
N GLY A 20 9.60 10.56 6.92
CA GLY A 20 10.26 9.34 7.35
C GLY A 20 9.54 8.04 6.97
N ILE A 21 8.51 8.11 6.12
CA ILE A 21 7.77 6.94 5.63
C ILE A 21 8.65 6.07 4.72
N ILE A 22 9.49 6.70 3.91
CA ILE A 22 10.45 6.02 3.03
C ILE A 22 11.86 6.51 3.31
N LYS A 23 12.83 5.71 2.91
CA LYS A 23 14.26 6.05 2.96
C LYS A 23 14.94 5.61 1.67
N PRO A 24 16.04 6.27 1.25
CA PRO A 24 16.85 5.81 0.13
C PRO A 24 17.38 4.41 0.39
N ALA A 25 17.34 3.54 -0.62
CA ALA A 25 17.86 2.19 -0.55
C ALA A 25 18.49 1.78 -1.87
N LYS A 26 19.44 0.85 -1.80
CA LYS A 26 20.05 0.22 -2.98
C LYS A 26 19.53 -1.22 -3.07
N SER A 27 18.37 -1.39 -3.68
CA SER A 27 17.81 -2.72 -3.93
C SER A 27 18.13 -3.18 -5.35
N PRO A 28 18.48 -4.46 -5.57
CA PRO A 28 18.58 -5.02 -6.92
C PRO A 28 17.22 -5.17 -7.61
N TYR A 29 16.13 -4.99 -6.87
CA TYR A 29 14.76 -5.08 -7.38
C TYR A 29 14.11 -3.70 -7.42
N GLY A 30 13.36 -3.44 -8.48
CA GLY A 30 12.57 -2.23 -8.64
C GLY A 30 11.22 -2.55 -9.23
N VAL A 31 10.25 -1.69 -8.97
CA VAL A 31 8.91 -1.81 -9.54
C VAL A 31 8.54 -0.50 -10.26
N PRO A 32 7.81 -0.56 -11.39
CA PRO A 32 7.31 0.63 -12.03
C PRO A 32 6.27 1.33 -11.19
N VAL A 33 6.25 2.65 -11.28
CA VAL A 33 5.30 3.51 -10.59
C VAL A 33 4.31 4.06 -11.61
N LEU A 34 3.04 4.03 -11.27
CA LEU A 34 1.93 4.52 -12.08
C LEU A 34 1.09 5.49 -11.26
N PHE A 35 0.42 6.42 -11.95
CA PHE A 35 -0.57 7.29 -11.33
C PHE A 35 -1.98 6.92 -11.75
N GLN A 36 -2.89 6.93 -10.79
CA GLN A 36 -4.33 6.81 -11.01
C GLN A 36 -5.00 8.11 -10.58
N LYS A 37 -5.88 8.62 -11.43
CA LYS A 37 -6.71 9.79 -11.06
C LYS A 37 -7.80 9.35 -10.09
N LYS A 38 -7.92 10.10 -8.99
CA LYS A 38 -9.05 9.97 -8.09
C LYS A 38 -10.26 10.72 -8.65
N VAL A 39 -11.42 10.52 -8.03
CA VAL A 39 -12.67 11.22 -8.40
C VAL A 39 -12.51 12.75 -8.26
N ASP A 40 -11.72 13.20 -7.29
CA ASP A 40 -11.43 14.62 -7.05
C ASP A 40 -10.37 15.21 -8.01
N GLY A 41 -9.87 14.42 -8.96
CA GLY A 41 -8.84 14.81 -9.92
C GLY A 41 -7.40 14.72 -9.41
N SER A 42 -7.18 14.44 -8.14
CA SER A 42 -5.84 14.22 -7.59
C SER A 42 -5.23 12.91 -8.10
N LEU A 43 -3.89 12.82 -8.06
CA LEU A 43 -3.15 11.66 -8.52
C LEU A 43 -2.79 10.75 -7.34
N ARG A 44 -3.16 9.48 -7.46
CA ARG A 44 -2.79 8.42 -6.52
C ARG A 44 -1.59 7.66 -7.06
N LEU A 45 -0.51 7.62 -6.30
CA LEU A 45 0.68 6.84 -6.60
C LEU A 45 0.39 5.34 -6.41
N CYS A 46 0.67 4.56 -7.44
CA CYS A 46 0.52 3.11 -7.42
C CYS A 46 1.83 2.45 -7.85
N CYS A 47 2.22 1.39 -7.16
CA CYS A 47 3.37 0.56 -7.53
C CYS A 47 2.88 -0.73 -8.18
N ASP A 48 3.46 -1.10 -9.30
CA ASP A 48 3.12 -2.35 -9.98
C ASP A 48 4.03 -3.48 -9.50
N TYR A 49 3.53 -4.29 -8.59
CA TYR A 49 4.26 -5.41 -8.01
C TYR A 49 4.17 -6.71 -8.80
N ARG A 50 3.49 -6.75 -9.95
CA ARG A 50 3.24 -8.00 -10.69
C ARG A 50 4.51 -8.76 -11.07
N ALA A 51 5.52 -8.05 -11.55
CA ALA A 51 6.80 -8.65 -11.91
C ALA A 51 7.55 -9.16 -10.67
N LEU A 52 7.56 -8.37 -9.59
CA LEU A 52 8.20 -8.76 -8.33
C LEU A 52 7.50 -9.96 -7.69
N ASN A 53 6.18 -10.01 -7.75
CA ASN A 53 5.40 -11.14 -7.20
C ASN A 53 5.70 -12.47 -7.89
N LYS A 54 6.13 -12.45 -9.16
CA LYS A 54 6.52 -13.67 -9.88
C LYS A 54 7.76 -14.33 -9.31
N ILE A 55 8.69 -13.56 -8.76
CA ILE A 55 9.94 -14.07 -8.20
C ILE A 55 9.91 -14.15 -6.67
N THR A 56 8.89 -13.61 -6.03
CA THR A 56 8.74 -13.65 -4.59
C THR A 56 8.28 -15.04 -4.14
N VAL A 57 8.96 -15.60 -3.15
CA VAL A 57 8.52 -16.83 -2.50
C VAL A 57 7.28 -16.51 -1.67
N LYS A 58 6.15 -17.08 -2.08
CA LYS A 58 4.86 -16.77 -1.46
C LYS A 58 4.76 -17.38 -0.07
N ASN A 59 4.28 -16.60 0.89
CA ASN A 59 3.95 -17.08 2.21
C ASN A 59 2.75 -18.05 2.11
N LYS A 60 2.90 -19.22 2.73
CA LYS A 60 1.86 -20.26 2.74
C LYS A 60 0.99 -20.24 4.00
N TYR A 61 1.22 -19.30 4.90
CA TYR A 61 0.38 -19.15 6.08
C TYR A 61 -1.05 -18.79 5.67
N PRO A 62 -2.07 -19.56 6.11
CA PRO A 62 -3.43 -19.34 5.66
C PRO A 62 -4.00 -18.03 6.21
N ILE A 63 -4.73 -17.31 5.36
CA ILE A 63 -5.52 -16.16 5.77
C ILE A 63 -6.75 -16.68 6.53
N PRO A 64 -7.13 -16.09 7.69
CA PRO A 64 -8.33 -16.50 8.41
C PRO A 64 -9.57 -16.37 7.55
N LEU A 65 -10.46 -17.34 7.62
CA LEU A 65 -11.76 -17.27 6.96
C LEU A 65 -12.63 -16.20 7.63
N VAL A 66 -13.42 -15.49 6.83
CA VAL A 66 -14.34 -14.45 7.33
C VAL A 66 -15.34 -15.04 8.34
N ALA A 67 -15.86 -16.25 8.09
CA ALA A 67 -16.76 -16.95 9.00
C ALA A 67 -16.12 -17.19 10.38
N ASP A 68 -14.85 -17.62 10.41
CA ASP A 68 -14.12 -17.84 11.66
C ASP A 68 -13.90 -16.52 12.43
N CYS A 69 -13.67 -15.42 11.72
CA CYS A 69 -13.55 -14.10 12.33
C CYS A 69 -14.87 -13.67 13.00
N PHE A 70 -16.00 -13.90 12.36
CA PHE A 70 -17.33 -13.63 12.96
C PHE A 70 -17.61 -14.53 14.15
N ASP A 71 -17.27 -15.81 14.09
CA ASP A 71 -17.44 -16.76 15.20
C ASP A 71 -16.68 -16.31 16.46
N ARG A 72 -15.50 -15.72 16.29
CA ARG A 72 -14.70 -15.16 17.40
C ARG A 72 -15.35 -13.96 18.06
N LEU A 73 -16.23 -13.25 17.37
CA LEU A 73 -16.98 -12.10 17.90
C LEU A 73 -18.26 -12.56 18.64
N SER A 74 -18.61 -13.84 18.56
CA SER A 74 -19.79 -14.40 19.20
C SER A 74 -19.74 -14.22 20.73
N GLY A 75 -20.85 -13.77 21.31
CA GLY A 75 -20.94 -13.50 22.76
C GLY A 75 -20.38 -12.17 23.22
N ALA A 76 -19.75 -11.39 22.35
CA ALA A 76 -19.31 -10.04 22.69
C ALA A 76 -20.46 -9.03 22.58
N ASN A 77 -20.54 -8.11 23.55
CA ASN A 77 -21.55 -7.04 23.56
C ASN A 77 -20.98 -5.68 23.14
N TYR A 78 -19.65 -5.53 23.19
CA TYR A 78 -18.95 -4.30 22.84
C TYR A 78 -17.88 -4.59 21.80
N PHE A 79 -17.80 -3.73 20.79
CA PHE A 79 -16.84 -3.87 19.69
C PHE A 79 -16.04 -2.59 19.52
N THR A 80 -14.74 -2.74 19.23
CA THR A 80 -13.87 -1.61 18.86
C THR A 80 -13.34 -1.85 17.46
N LYS A 81 -13.45 -0.83 16.59
CA LYS A 81 -12.86 -0.85 15.26
C LYS A 81 -11.65 0.08 15.24
N ILE A 82 -10.52 -0.46 14.83
CA ILE A 82 -9.28 0.31 14.63
C ILE A 82 -9.00 0.34 13.14
N ASP A 83 -8.87 1.54 12.59
CA ASP A 83 -8.49 1.76 11.19
C ASP A 83 -7.14 2.48 11.17
N LEU A 84 -6.13 1.81 10.61
CA LEU A 84 -4.77 2.34 10.55
C LEU A 84 -4.63 3.30 9.36
N ARG A 85 -4.27 4.54 9.64
CA ARG A 85 -3.94 5.49 8.58
C ARG A 85 -2.63 5.06 7.92
N SER A 86 -2.67 4.87 6.58
CA SER A 86 -1.51 4.41 5.78
C SER A 86 -0.84 3.15 6.36
N GLY A 87 -1.62 2.23 6.88
CA GLY A 87 -1.12 1.06 7.59
C GLY A 87 -0.55 -0.04 6.70
N TYR A 88 -0.80 0.04 5.39
CA TYR A 88 -0.32 -0.93 4.41
C TYR A 88 0.52 -0.22 3.34
N TRP A 89 1.81 -0.48 3.38
CA TRP A 89 2.80 0.10 2.45
C TRP A 89 3.52 -0.96 1.64
#